data_753236cf64d7021d13c16f2a6b0a3812
#
_entry.id   753236cf64d7021d13c16f2a6b0a3812
#
_cell.length_a   1.000
_cell.length_b   1.000
_cell.length_c   1.000
_cell.angle_alpha   90.00
_cell.angle_beta   90.00
_cell.angle_gamma   90.00
#
_symmetry.space_group_name_H-M   'P 1'
#
loop_
_entity.id
_entity.type
_entity.pdbx_description
1 polymer ?
#
loop_
_entity_poly.entity_id
_entity_poly.type
_entity_poly.pdbx_seq_one_letter_code
_entity_poly.pdbx_strand_id
1 'polypeptide(L)'
;MRASMVVKLCHTRQWRSCVDMVNWYVLKTKPRQEKAVRTVLQTMGVEHYLPTTTDYHYYGHGRKKKIESPVLSSMIFVHVEADIRFALSNSMKYDVHYLVDRNTNSSMIVSDKQMSDFMRVCNTPEVKVECVDFAVGDKVTIQGGQFDGLQGVVSRINGKKRFIIVLDGLANLAVDLPAGQLEELIN
;
A
#
# COMPACT_ATOMS: atom_id res chain seq x y z
N MET A 1 -25.29 -14.88 -12.45
CA MET A 1 -24.57 -16.13 -12.73
C MET A 1 -23.44 -15.90 -13.75
N ARG A 2 -22.43 -15.06 -13.46
CA ARG A 2 -21.24 -14.86 -14.35
C ARG A 2 -19.92 -14.60 -13.61
N ALA A 3 -19.92 -14.63 -12.29
CA ALA A 3 -18.73 -14.38 -11.47
C ALA A 3 -17.88 -15.63 -11.18
N SER A 4 -18.34 -16.82 -11.57
CA SER A 4 -17.64 -18.08 -11.26
C SER A 4 -16.71 -18.59 -12.38
N MET A 5 -16.52 -17.81 -13.46
CA MET A 5 -15.85 -18.32 -14.67
C MET A 5 -14.36 -17.93 -14.76
N VAL A 6 -13.91 -16.93 -14.01
CA VAL A 6 -12.50 -16.48 -14.06
C VAL A 6 -11.57 -17.41 -13.24
N VAL A 7 -12.10 -18.06 -12.21
CA VAL A 7 -11.31 -18.95 -11.34
C VAL A 7 -11.18 -20.39 -11.89
N LYS A 8 -11.99 -20.78 -12.87
CA LYS A 8 -12.02 -22.17 -13.39
C LYS A 8 -11.19 -22.44 -14.65
N LEU A 9 -10.51 -21.45 -15.24
CA LEU A 9 -9.75 -21.63 -16.50
C LEU A 9 -8.29 -22.04 -16.30
N CYS A 10 -7.83 -22.24 -15.07
CA CYS A 10 -6.43 -22.59 -14.77
C CYS A 10 -6.18 -24.08 -14.51
N HIS A 11 -7.05 -25.01 -14.98
CA HIS A 11 -6.89 -26.45 -14.67
C HIS A 11 -6.56 -27.34 -15.86
N THR A 12 -6.00 -26.84 -16.96
CA THR A 12 -5.52 -27.73 -18.03
C THR A 12 -4.19 -27.30 -18.62
N ARG A 13 -3.18 -28.10 -18.28
CA ARG A 13 -1.93 -28.43 -19.00
C ARG A 13 -0.70 -27.55 -18.82
N GLN A 14 0.21 -28.08 -17.99
CA GLN A 14 1.57 -28.48 -18.42
C GLN A 14 2.51 -27.41 -18.98
N TRP A 15 2.84 -26.41 -18.12
CA TRP A 15 4.14 -25.75 -18.11
C TRP A 15 4.58 -25.57 -16.66
N ARG A 16 5.09 -26.66 -16.07
CA ARG A 16 5.77 -26.61 -14.77
C ARG A 16 7.20 -26.14 -15.02
N SER A 17 7.46 -24.84 -14.95
CA SER A 17 8.77 -24.27 -14.56
C SER A 17 8.79 -22.74 -14.59
N CYS A 18 7.74 -22.07 -14.11
CA CYS A 18 7.88 -20.79 -13.43
C CYS A 18 7.20 -20.99 -12.08
N VAL A 19 7.94 -20.85 -11.01
CA VAL A 19 7.38 -20.81 -9.66
C VAL A 19 6.26 -19.77 -9.73
N ASP A 20 5.03 -20.15 -9.39
CA ASP A 20 3.87 -19.27 -9.32
C ASP A 20 4.14 -18.26 -8.22
N MET A 21 4.96 -17.24 -8.52
CA MET A 21 5.31 -16.20 -7.57
C MET A 21 4.20 -15.18 -7.56
N VAL A 22 3.37 -15.27 -6.54
CA VAL A 22 2.42 -14.23 -6.20
C VAL A 22 3.20 -13.02 -5.70
N ASN A 23 2.92 -11.85 -6.23
CA ASN A 23 3.62 -10.62 -5.86
C ASN A 23 2.62 -9.50 -5.61
N TRP A 24 3.04 -8.53 -4.81
CA TRP A 24 2.31 -7.29 -4.63
C TRP A 24 2.56 -6.35 -5.80
N TYR A 25 1.52 -6.07 -6.56
CA TYR A 25 1.53 -5.07 -7.63
C TYR A 25 0.74 -3.84 -7.24
N VAL A 26 1.08 -2.72 -7.87
CA VAL A 26 0.38 -1.45 -7.66
C VAL A 26 -0.55 -1.19 -8.84
N LEU A 27 -1.85 -1.16 -8.58
CA LEU A 27 -2.87 -0.70 -9.52
C LEU A 27 -3.09 0.79 -9.35
N LYS A 28 -2.95 1.53 -10.43
CA LYS A 28 -3.33 2.92 -10.53
C LYS A 28 -4.77 3.03 -11.00
N THR A 29 -5.55 3.88 -10.33
CA THR A 29 -6.96 4.15 -10.63
C THR A 29 -7.15 5.63 -10.95
N LYS A 30 -8.34 6.01 -11.41
CA LYS A 30 -8.72 7.43 -11.41
C LYS A 30 -8.92 7.92 -9.97
N PRO A 31 -8.62 9.21 -9.69
CA PRO A 31 -8.85 9.79 -8.37
C PRO A 31 -10.28 9.58 -7.87
N ARG A 32 -10.43 9.27 -6.59
CA ARG A 32 -11.71 9.01 -5.90
C ARG A 32 -12.42 7.71 -6.31
N GLN A 33 -11.79 6.86 -7.13
CA GLN A 33 -12.34 5.54 -7.49
C GLN A 33 -11.73 4.39 -6.69
N GLU A 34 -10.75 4.64 -5.83
CA GLU A 34 -10.01 3.64 -5.07
C GLU A 34 -10.95 2.72 -4.27
N LYS A 35 -11.93 3.31 -3.57
CA LYS A 35 -12.89 2.53 -2.76
C LYS A 35 -13.82 1.68 -3.62
N ALA A 36 -14.21 2.19 -4.79
CA ALA A 36 -15.06 1.45 -5.72
C ALA A 36 -14.28 0.27 -6.34
N VAL A 37 -13.02 0.47 -6.70
CA VAL A 37 -12.11 -0.59 -7.19
C VAL A 37 -11.88 -1.61 -6.08
N ARG A 38 -11.65 -1.18 -4.82
CA ARG A 38 -11.55 -2.08 -3.65
C ARG A 38 -12.76 -3.01 -3.55
N THR A 39 -13.97 -2.47 -3.69
CA THR A 39 -15.20 -3.27 -3.63
C THR A 39 -15.26 -4.31 -4.75
N VAL A 40 -14.83 -3.97 -5.96
CA VAL A 40 -14.77 -4.93 -7.07
C VAL A 40 -13.75 -6.03 -6.79
N LEU A 41 -12.53 -5.69 -6.36
CA LEU A 41 -11.50 -6.66 -6.00
C LEU A 41 -11.98 -7.62 -4.89
N GLN A 42 -12.67 -7.07 -3.89
CA GLN A 42 -13.26 -7.86 -2.81
C GLN A 42 -14.32 -8.84 -3.34
N THR A 43 -15.18 -8.40 -4.26
CA THR A 43 -16.18 -9.27 -4.90
C THR A 43 -15.55 -10.35 -5.76
N MET A 44 -14.40 -10.06 -6.37
CA MET A 44 -13.64 -11.02 -7.17
C MET A 44 -12.81 -12.01 -6.32
N GLY A 45 -12.72 -11.77 -5.00
CA GLY A 45 -11.90 -12.59 -4.10
C GLY A 45 -10.39 -12.38 -4.27
N VAL A 46 -9.98 -11.24 -4.83
CA VAL A 46 -8.57 -10.89 -5.03
C VAL A 46 -8.02 -10.29 -3.74
N GLU A 47 -6.91 -10.80 -3.25
CA GLU A 47 -6.19 -10.21 -2.13
C GLU A 47 -5.69 -8.82 -2.51
N HIS A 48 -6.04 -7.83 -1.70
CA HIS A 48 -5.74 -6.44 -1.98
C HIS A 48 -5.59 -5.61 -0.72
N TYR A 49 -4.92 -4.48 -0.83
CA TYR A 49 -4.76 -3.53 0.25
C TYR A 49 -4.92 -2.09 -0.24
N LEU A 50 -5.80 -1.35 0.41
CA LEU A 50 -5.98 0.09 0.23
C LEU A 50 -5.65 0.78 1.55
N PRO A 51 -4.47 1.41 1.68
CA PRO A 51 -4.11 2.14 2.88
C PRO A 51 -5.01 3.36 3.04
N THR A 52 -5.69 3.46 4.19
CA THR A 52 -6.60 4.56 4.47
C THR A 52 -6.29 5.18 5.81
N THR A 53 -6.43 6.51 5.88
CA THR A 53 -6.43 7.27 7.13
C THR A 53 -7.83 7.72 7.46
N THR A 54 -8.08 7.90 8.75
CA THR A 54 -9.37 8.38 9.24
C THR A 54 -9.23 9.79 9.76
N ASP A 55 -9.93 10.71 9.14
CA ASP A 55 -10.02 12.11 9.58
C ASP A 55 -11.45 12.43 10.03
N TYR A 56 -11.54 13.43 10.91
CA TYR A 56 -12.81 13.94 11.36
C TYR A 56 -13.08 15.31 10.76
N HIS A 57 -14.12 15.41 9.97
CA HIS A 57 -14.59 16.69 9.44
C HIS A 57 -15.68 17.27 10.35
N TYR A 58 -15.52 18.52 10.70
CA TYR A 58 -16.50 19.26 11.50
C TYR A 58 -17.36 20.10 10.58
N TYR A 59 -18.65 19.83 10.60
CA TYR A 59 -19.66 20.62 9.89
C TYR A 59 -20.29 21.63 10.86
N GLY A 60 -20.90 22.68 10.33
CA GLY A 60 -21.67 23.64 11.13
C GLY A 60 -22.63 22.94 12.08
N HIS A 61 -22.90 23.56 13.26
CA HIS A 61 -23.69 23.00 14.37
C HIS A 61 -23.05 21.82 15.13
N GLY A 62 -21.71 21.72 15.16
CA GLY A 62 -21.00 20.73 15.97
C GLY A 62 -21.08 19.28 15.49
N ARG A 63 -21.63 19.05 14.30
CA ARG A 63 -21.71 17.71 13.73
C ARG A 63 -20.31 17.25 13.26
N LYS A 64 -19.89 16.09 13.80
CA LYS A 64 -18.61 15.45 13.48
C LYS A 64 -18.87 14.26 12.56
N LYS A 65 -18.21 14.23 11.40
CA LYS A 65 -18.27 13.10 10.47
C LYS A 65 -16.89 12.47 10.32
N LYS A 66 -16.82 11.15 10.51
CA LYS A 66 -15.65 10.35 10.24
C LYS A 66 -15.50 10.19 8.72
N ILE A 67 -14.36 10.59 8.17
CA ILE A 67 -14.04 10.45 6.75
C ILE A 67 -12.81 9.56 6.65
N GLU A 68 -12.94 8.49 5.88
CA GLU A 68 -11.85 7.62 5.50
C GLU A 68 -11.27 8.09 4.16
N SER A 69 -9.98 8.39 4.11
CA SER A 69 -9.29 8.87 2.91
C SER A 69 -8.10 7.97 2.60
N PRO A 70 -7.83 7.65 1.31
CA PRO A 70 -6.63 6.92 0.93
C PRO A 70 -5.36 7.69 1.34
N VAL A 71 -4.38 6.99 1.91
CA VAL A 71 -3.04 7.55 2.21
C VAL A 71 -2.29 7.82 0.92
N LEU A 72 -2.42 6.92 -0.05
CA LEU A 72 -1.87 7.04 -1.39
C LEU A 72 -3.03 7.24 -2.37
N SER A 73 -3.14 8.44 -2.92
CA SER A 73 -4.19 8.78 -3.88
C SER A 73 -4.04 8.00 -5.18
N SER A 74 -5.14 7.52 -5.73
CA SER A 74 -5.21 6.82 -7.02
C SER A 74 -4.44 5.50 -7.07
N MET A 75 -4.15 4.87 -5.93
CA MET A 75 -3.39 3.64 -5.86
C MET A 75 -4.07 2.61 -4.95
N ILE A 76 -3.98 1.34 -5.36
CA ILE A 76 -4.39 0.18 -4.57
C ILE A 76 -3.41 -0.96 -4.84
N PHE A 77 -3.06 -1.70 -3.81
CA PHE A 77 -2.15 -2.84 -3.91
C PHE A 77 -2.96 -4.11 -4.13
N VAL A 78 -2.46 -4.99 -5.00
CA VAL A 78 -3.06 -6.30 -5.29
C VAL A 78 -2.00 -7.38 -5.23
N HIS A 79 -2.33 -8.51 -4.58
CA HIS A 79 -1.45 -9.66 -4.44
C HIS A 79 -1.90 -10.76 -5.37
N VAL A 80 -1.23 -10.89 -6.51
CA VAL A 80 -1.64 -11.78 -7.60
C VAL A 80 -0.44 -12.39 -8.31
N GLU A 81 -0.67 -13.48 -9.03
CA GLU A 81 0.30 -14.07 -9.95
C GLU A 81 0.53 -13.16 -11.17
N ALA A 82 1.74 -13.24 -11.72
CA ALA A 82 2.18 -12.37 -12.82
C ALA A 82 1.35 -12.53 -14.10
N ASP A 83 0.87 -13.72 -14.39
CA ASP A 83 0.06 -14.06 -15.58
C ASP A 83 -1.41 -13.62 -15.43
N ILE A 84 -1.95 -13.64 -14.21
CA ILE A 84 -3.35 -13.26 -13.92
C ILE A 84 -3.54 -11.74 -13.99
N ARG A 85 -2.51 -10.94 -13.76
CA ARG A 85 -2.64 -9.48 -13.63
C ARG A 85 -3.31 -8.80 -14.84
N PHE A 86 -2.99 -9.22 -16.06
CA PHE A 86 -3.59 -8.63 -17.27
C PHE A 86 -5.08 -8.99 -17.41
N ALA A 87 -5.41 -10.25 -17.12
CA ALA A 87 -6.81 -10.67 -17.09
C ALA A 87 -7.60 -9.92 -16.04
N LEU A 88 -7.00 -9.68 -14.86
CA LEU A 88 -7.61 -8.91 -13.77
C LEU A 88 -7.92 -7.47 -14.21
N SER A 89 -6.94 -6.73 -14.74
CA SER A 89 -7.16 -5.34 -15.17
C SER A 89 -8.21 -5.23 -16.28
N ASN A 90 -8.18 -6.12 -17.26
CA ASN A 90 -9.13 -6.13 -18.36
C ASN A 90 -10.57 -6.52 -17.95
N SER A 91 -10.72 -7.28 -16.86
CA SER A 91 -12.03 -7.69 -16.35
C SER A 91 -12.70 -6.63 -15.48
N MET A 92 -11.97 -5.58 -15.11
CA MET A 92 -12.50 -4.52 -14.27
C MET A 92 -13.40 -3.55 -15.04
N LYS A 93 -14.48 -3.13 -14.38
CA LYS A 93 -15.37 -2.08 -14.87
C LYS A 93 -14.71 -0.70 -14.90
N TYR A 94 -13.70 -0.51 -14.06
CA TYR A 94 -12.99 0.77 -13.89
C TYR A 94 -11.72 0.77 -14.74
N ASP A 95 -11.34 1.97 -15.18
CA ASP A 95 -10.07 2.20 -15.86
C ASP A 95 -8.92 2.08 -14.86
N VAL A 96 -8.26 0.94 -14.86
CA VAL A 96 -7.15 0.63 -13.97
C VAL A 96 -5.97 0.10 -14.79
N HIS A 97 -4.76 0.47 -14.38
CA HIS A 97 -3.54 -0.03 -15.00
C HIS A 97 -2.46 -0.25 -13.95
N TYR A 98 -1.56 -1.20 -14.21
CA TYR A 98 -0.43 -1.43 -13.33
C TYR A 98 0.58 -0.30 -13.44
N LEU A 99 1.09 0.13 -12.30
CA LEU A 99 2.19 1.08 -12.27
C LEU A 99 3.45 0.40 -12.83
N VAL A 100 4.16 1.11 -13.71
CA VAL A 100 5.37 0.61 -14.35
C VAL A 100 6.59 1.23 -13.68
N ASP A 101 7.56 0.41 -13.32
CA ASP A 101 8.87 0.86 -12.91
C ASP A 101 9.64 1.37 -14.15
N ARG A 102 10.06 2.62 -14.10
CA ARG A 102 10.75 3.29 -15.22
C ARG A 102 12.10 2.70 -15.53
N ASN A 103 12.76 2.06 -14.56
CA ASN A 103 14.10 1.49 -14.74
C ASN A 103 14.06 0.14 -15.44
N THR A 104 13.07 -0.69 -15.09
CA THR A 104 12.93 -2.05 -15.59
C THR A 104 11.89 -2.18 -16.71
N ASN A 105 11.08 -1.14 -16.93
CA ASN A 105 9.95 -1.12 -17.85
C ASN A 105 8.96 -2.29 -17.63
N SER A 106 8.90 -2.78 -16.41
CA SER A 106 8.00 -3.85 -15.97
C SER A 106 7.02 -3.34 -14.92
N SER A 107 5.97 -4.12 -14.64
CA SER A 107 5.05 -3.75 -13.57
C SER A 107 5.78 -3.68 -12.24
N MET A 108 5.55 -2.60 -11.50
CA MET A 108 6.17 -2.37 -10.21
C MET A 108 5.73 -3.44 -9.21
N ILE A 109 6.71 -4.05 -8.55
CA ILE A 109 6.52 -5.04 -7.50
C ILE A 109 6.97 -4.43 -6.17
N VAL A 110 6.14 -4.58 -5.16
CA VAL A 110 6.49 -4.28 -3.76
C VAL A 110 6.81 -5.61 -3.08
N SER A 111 7.94 -5.70 -2.41
CA SER A 111 8.31 -6.94 -1.71
C SER A 111 7.35 -7.23 -0.54
N ASP A 112 7.15 -8.51 -0.22
CA ASP A 112 6.30 -8.93 0.90
C ASP A 112 6.72 -8.29 2.22
N LYS A 113 8.03 -8.15 2.44
CA LYS A 113 8.55 -7.46 3.63
C LYS A 113 8.13 -6.00 3.68
N GLN A 114 8.34 -5.26 2.60
CA GLN A 114 7.94 -3.85 2.52
C GLN A 114 6.42 -3.70 2.69
N MET A 115 5.65 -4.58 2.06
CA MET A 115 4.19 -4.55 2.15
C MET A 115 3.69 -4.88 3.55
N SER A 116 4.27 -5.89 4.21
CA SER A 116 3.97 -6.24 5.59
C SER A 116 4.29 -5.11 6.55
N ASP A 117 5.46 -4.50 6.41
CA ASP A 117 5.89 -3.36 7.23
C ASP A 117 4.96 -2.16 7.03
N PHE A 118 4.59 -1.87 5.79
CA PHE A 118 3.66 -0.81 5.44
C PHE A 118 2.26 -1.04 6.02
N MET A 119 1.71 -2.23 5.84
CA MET A 119 0.41 -2.60 6.41
C MET A 119 0.41 -2.48 7.94
N ARG A 120 1.46 -2.95 8.61
CA ARG A 120 1.60 -2.87 10.06
C ARG A 120 1.48 -1.45 10.56
N VAL A 121 2.15 -0.52 9.90
CA VAL A 121 2.12 0.90 10.28
C VAL A 121 0.78 1.54 9.98
N CYS A 122 0.24 1.36 8.77
CA CYS A 122 -1.04 1.96 8.39
C CYS A 122 -2.24 1.43 9.18
N ASN A 123 -2.15 0.20 9.67
CA ASN A 123 -3.22 -0.42 10.47
C ASN A 123 -3.13 -0.09 11.96
N THR A 124 -2.08 0.60 12.40
CA THR A 124 -1.94 1.01 13.81
C THR A 124 -2.76 2.29 14.06
N PRO A 125 -3.80 2.24 14.92
CA PRO A 125 -4.77 3.34 15.06
C PRO A 125 -4.19 4.68 15.54
N GLU A 126 -3.10 4.63 16.31
CA GLU A 126 -2.48 5.81 16.92
C GLU A 126 -1.42 6.45 16.03
N VAL A 127 -1.11 5.85 14.90
CA VAL A 127 -0.07 6.30 13.99
C VAL A 127 -0.68 7.15 12.88
N LYS A 128 -0.18 8.36 12.72
CA LYS A 128 -0.49 9.19 11.57
C LYS A 128 0.53 8.93 10.47
N VAL A 129 0.02 8.62 9.29
CA VAL A 129 0.83 8.39 8.09
C VAL A 129 0.52 9.46 7.07
N GLU A 130 1.56 10.06 6.51
CA GLU A 130 1.49 11.14 5.53
C GLU A 130 2.45 10.87 4.37
N CYS A 131 1.99 11.04 3.14
CA CYS A 131 2.85 10.93 1.97
C CYS A 131 3.78 12.16 1.88
N VAL A 132 5.07 11.94 1.63
CA VAL A 132 6.07 13.01 1.48
C VAL A 132 6.90 12.78 0.22
N ASP A 133 7.36 13.88 -0.40
CA ASP A 133 8.04 13.82 -1.69
C ASP A 133 9.49 13.30 -1.62
N PHE A 134 10.08 13.30 -0.42
CA PHE A 134 11.48 12.94 -0.24
C PHE A 134 11.74 12.17 1.05
N ALA A 135 12.78 11.35 1.02
CA ALA A 135 13.34 10.68 2.20
C ALA A 135 14.84 10.98 2.26
N VAL A 136 15.19 12.01 3.00
CA VAL A 136 16.61 12.36 3.25
C VAL A 136 16.86 12.28 4.74
N GLY A 137 17.88 11.52 5.13
CA GLY A 137 18.28 11.35 6.52
C GLY A 137 18.98 10.03 6.76
N ASP A 138 19.16 9.68 8.04
CA ASP A 138 19.86 8.47 8.43
C ASP A 138 18.95 7.24 8.29
N LYS A 139 19.49 6.18 7.68
CA LYS A 139 18.80 4.88 7.63
C LYS A 139 18.85 4.26 9.01
N VAL A 140 17.71 3.83 9.50
CA VAL A 140 17.56 3.26 10.84
C VAL A 140 16.66 2.03 10.82
N THR A 141 16.84 1.18 11.81
CA THR A 141 15.94 0.06 12.09
C THR A 141 15.39 0.24 13.49
N ILE A 142 14.09 0.16 13.65
CA ILE A 142 13.45 0.25 14.97
C ILE A 142 13.77 -1.02 15.76
N GLN A 143 14.21 -0.86 17.02
CA GLN A 143 14.46 -1.95 17.94
C GLN A 143 13.42 -1.92 19.06
N GLY A 144 12.74 -3.03 19.22
CA GLY A 144 11.73 -3.20 20.27
C GLY A 144 10.35 -2.58 19.95
N GLY A 145 9.39 -2.90 20.81
CA GLY A 145 8.02 -2.42 20.69
C GLY A 145 7.25 -3.01 19.50
N GLN A 146 6.11 -2.38 19.21
CA GLN A 146 5.20 -2.85 18.16
C GLN A 146 5.75 -2.72 16.73
N PHE A 147 6.81 -1.94 16.52
CA PHE A 147 7.45 -1.70 15.22
C PHE A 147 8.85 -2.31 15.11
N ASP A 148 9.19 -3.26 15.98
CA ASP A 148 10.48 -3.93 15.95
C ASP A 148 10.83 -4.48 14.57
N GLY A 149 12.08 -4.24 14.13
CA GLY A 149 12.59 -4.63 12.81
C GLY A 149 12.13 -3.77 11.64
N LEU A 150 11.31 -2.73 11.87
CA LEU A 150 10.89 -1.80 10.82
C LEU A 150 12.08 -0.96 10.35
N GLN A 151 12.34 -0.94 9.06
CA GLN A 151 13.41 -0.17 8.43
C GLN A 151 12.87 1.10 7.78
N GLY A 152 13.60 2.18 7.92
CA GLY A 152 13.23 3.45 7.33
C GLY A 152 14.32 4.50 7.45
N VAL A 153 13.93 5.74 7.26
CA VAL A 153 14.82 6.90 7.32
C VAL A 153 14.30 7.87 8.37
N VAL A 154 15.15 8.36 9.26
CA VAL A 154 14.78 9.44 10.17
C VAL A 154 15.14 10.78 9.53
N SER A 155 14.16 11.64 9.39
CA SER A 155 14.33 12.98 8.82
C SER A 155 13.63 14.04 9.65
N ARG A 156 14.05 15.29 9.47
CA ARG A 156 13.36 16.46 10.05
C ARG A 156 12.39 17.05 9.02
N ILE A 157 11.09 16.96 9.33
CA ILE A 157 10.03 17.57 8.53
C ILE A 157 9.31 18.59 9.38
N ASN A 158 9.25 19.85 8.92
CA ASN A 158 8.62 20.96 9.66
C ASN A 158 9.14 21.11 11.11
N GLY A 159 10.45 20.92 11.31
CA GLY A 159 11.09 21.04 12.62
C GLY A 159 10.92 19.84 13.56
N LYS A 160 10.15 18.84 13.18
CA LYS A 160 9.94 17.60 13.94
C LYS A 160 10.73 16.45 13.32
N LYS A 161 11.31 15.60 14.17
CA LYS A 161 11.87 14.33 13.73
C LYS A 161 10.72 13.39 13.38
N ARG A 162 10.75 12.81 12.17
CA ARG A 162 9.78 11.83 11.70
C ARG A 162 10.49 10.61 11.16
N PHE A 163 9.87 9.46 11.34
CA PHE A 163 10.30 8.23 10.71
C PHE A 163 9.64 8.11 9.32
N ILE A 164 10.43 7.78 8.30
CA ILE A 164 9.95 7.68 6.93
C ILE A 164 10.13 6.24 6.46
N ILE A 165 9.02 5.61 6.08
CA ILE A 165 9.03 4.35 5.38
C ILE A 165 9.21 4.65 3.89
N VAL A 166 10.19 4.01 3.28
CA VAL A 166 10.44 4.11 1.85
C VAL A 166 9.86 2.87 1.17
N LEU A 167 8.89 3.10 0.30
CA LEU A 167 8.44 2.09 -0.65
C LEU A 167 9.18 2.36 -1.96
N ASP A 168 10.17 1.55 -2.27
CA ASP A 168 11.13 1.78 -3.34
C ASP A 168 10.45 2.07 -4.68
N GLY A 169 10.77 3.24 -5.25
CA GLY A 169 10.23 3.70 -6.52
C GLY A 169 8.75 4.13 -6.50
N LEU A 170 8.05 4.02 -5.37
CA LEU A 170 6.63 4.31 -5.26
C LEU A 170 6.33 5.55 -4.42
N ALA A 171 6.69 5.53 -3.14
CA ALA A 171 6.32 6.59 -2.20
C ALA A 171 7.22 6.62 -0.97
N ASN A 172 7.31 7.79 -0.36
CA ASN A 172 7.88 8.00 0.96
C ASN A 172 6.75 8.37 1.92
N LEU A 173 6.67 7.67 3.04
CA LEU A 173 5.59 7.82 4.00
C LEU A 173 6.15 8.27 5.34
N ALA A 174 5.91 9.52 5.70
CA ALA A 174 6.25 10.02 7.02
C ALA A 174 5.27 9.48 8.06
N VAL A 175 5.82 8.91 9.11
CA VAL A 175 5.10 8.25 10.18
C VAL A 175 5.35 8.98 11.48
N ASP A 176 4.30 9.38 12.18
CA ASP A 176 4.40 9.92 13.52
C ASP A 176 4.40 8.74 14.51
N LEU A 177 5.59 8.32 14.92
CA LEU A 177 5.75 7.29 15.95
C LEU A 177 5.43 7.84 17.33
N PRO A 178 4.94 7.01 18.27
CA PRO A 178 4.75 7.39 19.65
C PRO A 178 6.04 7.93 20.28
N ALA A 179 5.88 8.86 21.23
CA ALA A 179 7.01 9.43 21.95
C ALA A 179 7.82 8.34 22.67
N GLY A 180 9.14 8.38 22.55
CA GLY A 180 10.08 7.41 23.10
C GLY A 180 10.68 6.46 22.06
N GLN A 181 9.93 6.02 21.06
CA GLN A 181 10.47 5.11 20.03
C GLN A 181 11.46 5.77 19.06
N LEU A 182 11.39 7.10 18.89
CA LEU A 182 12.36 7.86 18.08
C LEU A 182 13.65 8.21 18.83
N GLU A 183 13.65 8.19 20.14
CA GLU A 183 14.84 8.50 20.95
C GLU A 183 15.78 7.29 21.07
N GLU A 184 15.23 6.08 21.04
CA GLU A 184 16.02 4.83 21.05
C GLU A 184 16.76 4.54 19.74
N LEU A 185 16.41 5.23 18.65
CA LEU A 185 16.99 5.03 17.32
C LEU A 185 18.33 5.79 17.11
N ILE A 186 18.79 6.58 18.07
CA ILE A 186 19.89 7.54 17.88
C ILE A 186 21.17 7.13 18.66
N ASN A 187 21.19 5.96 19.26
CA ASN A 187 22.38 5.38 19.96
C ASN A 187 23.08 4.30 19.12
#